data_a08ad90b65071ccd71206d9b8a07735c
#
_entry.id   a08ad90b65071ccd71206d9b8a07735c
#
_cell.length_a   1.000
_cell.length_b   1.000
_cell.length_c   1.000
_cell.angle_alpha   90.00
_cell.angle_beta   90.00
_cell.angle_gamma   90.00
#
_symmetry.space_group_name_H-M   'P 1'
#
loop_
_entity.id
_entity.type
_entity.pdbx_description
1 polymer ?
#
loop_
_entity_poly.entity_id
_entity_poly.type
_entity_poly.pdbx_seq_one_letter_code
_entity_poly.pdbx_strand_id
1 'polypeptide(L)'
;LLEGARALDHYAFEVRDFDGVAAIRDRLQAAGYTVSSVDVDLIDSSIGHAHGISVVDPDGNTVQFHSPVWRQGEGAATPGRRPVKYQHITLGTTDVTPLAAFFTDIVGFQISDQLDDGRFAWLRSDKDHHTLAIVNVGEAGNVDHYSYDLAEWEDFKSWCDKLTEYDVDVAWGPGRHGPGNNLFVFFDDPAGNHVELSAEMEKFYDDRVTYVPRRWEPLPKTVNLWGGQTPSWRRVGGTA
;
A
#
# COMPACT_ATOMS: atom_id res chain seq x y z
N LEU A 1 2.51 -16.60 -16.44
CA LEU A 1 3.66 -15.84 -15.94
C LEU A 1 4.56 -15.52 -17.12
N LEU A 2 4.69 -14.25 -17.45
CA LEU A 2 5.62 -13.79 -18.48
C LEU A 2 7.04 -13.87 -17.89
N GLU A 3 7.95 -14.60 -18.55
CA GLU A 3 9.38 -14.53 -18.29
C GLU A 3 9.86 -13.13 -18.70
N GLY A 4 10.09 -12.26 -17.74
CA GLY A 4 10.58 -10.90 -17.93
C GLY A 4 11.14 -10.35 -16.64
N ALA A 5 11.89 -9.26 -16.73
CA ALA A 5 12.39 -8.55 -15.57
C ALA A 5 11.20 -8.16 -14.65
N ARG A 6 11.40 -8.24 -13.34
CA ARG A 6 10.44 -7.74 -12.36
C ARG A 6 10.28 -6.24 -12.60
N ALA A 7 9.18 -5.86 -13.23
CA ALA A 7 8.86 -4.46 -13.45
C ALA A 7 7.41 -4.24 -13.00
N LEU A 8 7.19 -3.16 -12.27
CA LEU A 8 5.86 -2.69 -11.96
C LEU A 8 5.23 -2.20 -13.27
N ASP A 9 4.15 -2.84 -13.71
CA ASP A 9 3.38 -2.36 -14.86
C ASP A 9 2.61 -1.08 -14.47
N HIS A 10 1.79 -1.18 -13.45
CA HIS A 10 1.10 -0.05 -12.83
C HIS A 10 0.62 -0.41 -11.43
N TYR A 11 0.24 0.60 -10.67
CA TYR A 11 -0.55 0.45 -9.44
C TYR A 11 -1.79 1.35 -9.53
N ALA A 12 -2.87 0.97 -8.85
CA ALA A 12 -4.15 1.63 -9.01
C ALA A 12 -4.87 1.88 -7.68
N PHE A 13 -5.62 2.98 -7.63
CA PHE A 13 -6.49 3.33 -6.53
C PHE A 13 -7.94 3.44 -7.00
N GLU A 14 -8.84 2.76 -6.30
CA GLU A 14 -10.27 2.95 -6.46
C GLU A 14 -10.69 4.28 -5.83
N VAL A 15 -11.38 5.11 -6.57
CA VAL A 15 -11.93 6.39 -6.15
C VAL A 15 -13.43 6.23 -5.91
N ARG A 16 -13.98 6.96 -4.96
CA ARG A 16 -15.38 6.79 -4.51
C ARG A 16 -16.43 6.78 -5.65
N ASP A 17 -16.24 7.62 -6.67
CA ASP A 17 -17.19 7.80 -7.78
C ASP A 17 -16.52 8.45 -9.01
N PHE A 18 -17.28 8.61 -10.09
CA PHE A 18 -16.83 9.26 -11.32
C PHE A 18 -16.41 10.72 -11.12
N ASP A 19 -17.10 11.45 -10.24
CA ASP A 19 -16.78 12.85 -9.95
C ASP A 19 -15.42 12.94 -9.25
N GLY A 20 -15.09 11.99 -8.39
CA GLY A 20 -13.78 11.88 -7.77
C GLY A 20 -12.66 11.65 -8.79
N VAL A 21 -12.88 10.77 -9.77
CA VAL A 21 -11.90 10.55 -10.87
C VAL A 21 -11.72 11.83 -11.69
N ALA A 22 -12.81 12.51 -12.03
CA ALA A 22 -12.77 13.78 -12.76
C ALA A 22 -12.02 14.86 -11.97
N ALA A 23 -12.27 14.97 -10.68
CA ALA A 23 -11.60 15.95 -9.83
C ALA A 23 -10.08 15.69 -9.71
N ILE A 24 -9.65 14.43 -9.64
CA ILE A 24 -8.22 14.06 -9.66
C ILE A 24 -7.60 14.42 -11.01
N ARG A 25 -8.26 14.07 -12.12
CA ARG A 25 -7.82 14.44 -13.47
C ARG A 25 -7.57 15.93 -13.58
N ASP A 26 -8.55 16.74 -13.17
CA ASP A 26 -8.49 18.21 -13.33
C ASP A 26 -7.33 18.79 -12.50
N ARG A 27 -7.08 18.29 -11.30
CA ARG A 27 -5.92 18.69 -10.47
C ARG A 27 -4.58 18.28 -11.10
N LEU A 28 -4.48 17.07 -11.63
CA LEU A 28 -3.28 16.58 -12.30
C LEU A 28 -2.97 17.44 -13.54
N GLN A 29 -3.97 17.72 -14.37
CA GLN A 29 -3.81 18.57 -15.55
C GLN A 29 -3.42 20.02 -15.18
N ALA A 30 -4.04 20.58 -14.14
CA ALA A 30 -3.70 21.91 -13.63
C ALA A 30 -2.25 21.97 -13.08
N ALA A 31 -1.75 20.87 -12.56
CA ALA A 31 -0.36 20.70 -12.12
C ALA A 31 0.63 20.38 -13.28
N GLY A 32 0.15 20.29 -14.52
CA GLY A 32 0.98 20.09 -15.72
C GLY A 32 1.24 18.61 -16.08
N TYR A 33 0.57 17.66 -15.43
CA TYR A 33 0.71 16.24 -15.76
C TYR A 33 -0.08 15.87 -17.02
N THR A 34 0.48 14.99 -17.84
CA THR A 34 -0.24 14.36 -18.96
C THR A 34 -1.10 13.23 -18.42
N VAL A 35 -2.41 13.32 -18.61
CA VAL A 35 -3.37 12.33 -18.12
C VAL A 35 -4.03 11.64 -19.31
N SER A 36 -4.03 10.33 -19.31
CA SER A 36 -4.71 9.48 -20.29
C SER A 36 -5.95 8.84 -19.68
N SER A 37 -6.97 8.60 -20.50
CA SER A 37 -8.14 7.80 -20.09
C SER A 37 -7.77 6.32 -20.14
N VAL A 38 -8.26 5.56 -19.20
CA VAL A 38 -8.15 4.08 -19.17
C VAL A 38 -9.53 3.49 -18.98
N ASP A 39 -9.83 2.51 -19.82
CA ASP A 39 -10.95 1.62 -19.56
C ASP A 39 -10.41 0.46 -18.73
N VAL A 40 -10.92 0.32 -17.52
CA VAL A 40 -10.59 -0.82 -16.68
C VAL A 40 -11.45 -1.99 -17.15
N ASP A 41 -10.83 -2.88 -17.92
CA ASP A 41 -11.49 -4.12 -18.36
C ASP A 41 -11.75 -5.00 -17.14
N LEU A 42 -13.02 -5.10 -16.78
CA LEU A 42 -13.44 -6.08 -15.80
C LEU A 42 -13.38 -7.48 -16.44
N ILE A 43 -13.07 -8.47 -15.63
CA ILE A 43 -12.96 -9.90 -16.03
C ILE A 43 -14.21 -10.38 -16.78
N ASP A 44 -15.33 -9.67 -16.65
CA ASP A 44 -16.56 -9.91 -17.39
C ASP A 44 -17.12 -8.57 -17.93
N SER A 45 -16.91 -8.32 -19.22
CA SER A 45 -17.40 -7.13 -19.91
C SER A 45 -18.94 -6.98 -19.92
N SER A 46 -19.70 -8.02 -19.51
CA SER A 46 -21.16 -7.95 -19.36
C SER A 46 -21.58 -7.15 -18.12
N ILE A 47 -20.66 -6.84 -17.20
CA ILE A 47 -20.95 -6.26 -15.89
C ILE A 47 -20.76 -4.74 -15.87
N GLY A 48 -20.17 -4.17 -16.90
CA GLY A 48 -19.91 -2.74 -17.03
C GLY A 48 -18.42 -2.39 -17.03
N HIS A 49 -18.12 -1.19 -17.49
CA HIS A 49 -16.76 -0.67 -17.54
C HIS A 49 -16.53 0.27 -16.36
N ALA A 50 -15.44 0.08 -15.62
CA ALA A 50 -14.94 1.12 -14.75
C ALA A 50 -14.15 2.11 -15.60
N HIS A 51 -14.45 3.41 -15.45
CA HIS A 51 -13.67 4.46 -16.09
C HIS A 51 -12.56 4.92 -15.16
N GLY A 52 -11.39 5.09 -15.72
CA GLY A 52 -10.22 5.52 -14.98
C GLY A 52 -9.37 6.50 -15.77
N ILE A 53 -8.36 6.97 -15.10
CA ILE A 53 -7.28 7.78 -15.66
C ILE A 53 -5.95 7.18 -15.31
N SER A 54 -4.95 7.42 -16.15
CA SER A 54 -3.57 7.01 -15.96
C SER A 54 -2.66 8.24 -16.04
N VAL A 55 -1.67 8.29 -15.17
CA VAL A 55 -0.64 9.32 -15.12
C VAL A 55 0.69 8.68 -14.71
N VAL A 56 1.79 9.30 -15.10
CA VAL A 56 3.12 8.89 -14.64
C VAL A 56 3.47 9.70 -13.39
N ASP A 57 3.83 9.00 -12.32
CA ASP A 57 4.26 9.61 -11.06
C ASP A 57 5.68 10.20 -11.15
N PRO A 58 6.18 10.94 -10.13
CA PRO A 58 7.52 11.51 -10.13
C PRO A 58 8.67 10.49 -10.27
N ASP A 59 8.45 9.23 -9.91
CA ASP A 59 9.44 8.16 -10.02
C ASP A 59 9.38 7.41 -11.36
N GLY A 60 8.45 7.79 -12.24
CA GLY A 60 8.27 7.18 -13.56
C GLY A 60 7.33 5.99 -13.60
N ASN A 61 6.66 5.66 -12.50
CA ASN A 61 5.67 4.59 -12.49
C ASN A 61 4.33 5.04 -13.03
N THR A 62 3.60 4.15 -13.67
CA THR A 62 2.22 4.37 -14.04
C THR A 62 1.31 4.20 -12.84
N VAL A 63 0.55 5.24 -12.50
CA VAL A 63 -0.53 5.16 -11.50
C VAL A 63 -1.88 5.39 -12.16
N GLN A 64 -2.87 4.60 -11.75
CA GLN A 64 -4.23 4.70 -12.22
C GLN A 64 -5.18 5.07 -11.08
N PHE A 65 -6.19 5.87 -11.41
CA PHE A 65 -7.31 6.18 -10.52
C PHE A 65 -8.59 5.83 -11.26
N HIS A 66 -9.43 4.97 -10.68
CA HIS A 66 -10.63 4.47 -11.36
C HIS A 66 -11.86 4.53 -10.46
N SER A 67 -13.04 4.65 -11.10
CA SER A 67 -14.32 4.54 -10.41
C SER A 67 -14.49 3.15 -9.81
N PRO A 68 -15.44 2.96 -8.87
CA PRO A 68 -15.68 1.64 -8.30
C PRO A 68 -15.92 0.60 -9.39
N VAL A 69 -15.24 -0.53 -9.22
CA VAL A 69 -15.43 -1.72 -10.04
C VAL A 69 -16.60 -2.51 -9.45
N TRP A 70 -17.60 -2.80 -10.27
CA TRP A 70 -18.71 -3.63 -9.82
C TRP A 70 -18.19 -5.01 -9.42
N ARG A 71 -18.41 -5.38 -8.18
CA ARG A 71 -18.05 -6.69 -7.66
C ARG A 71 -19.33 -7.54 -7.64
N GLN A 72 -19.29 -8.67 -8.32
CA GLN A 72 -20.33 -9.68 -8.16
C GLN A 72 -20.44 -9.98 -6.66
N GLY A 73 -21.67 -9.91 -6.12
CA GLY A 73 -21.91 -10.08 -4.70
C GLY A 73 -21.17 -11.29 -4.14
N GLU A 74 -20.81 -11.24 -2.88
CA GLU A 74 -19.99 -12.23 -2.20
C GLU A 74 -20.40 -13.64 -2.63
N GLY A 75 -19.59 -14.23 -3.50
CA GLY A 75 -19.76 -15.61 -3.91
C GLY A 75 -19.75 -16.49 -2.67
N ALA A 76 -20.45 -17.62 -2.72
CA ALA A 76 -20.54 -18.57 -1.61
C ALA A 76 -19.15 -18.70 -0.92
N ALA A 77 -19.10 -18.42 0.36
CA ALA A 77 -17.89 -18.41 1.13
C ALA A 77 -17.09 -19.69 0.84
N THR A 78 -15.95 -19.55 0.18
CA THR A 78 -15.04 -20.68 0.03
C THR A 78 -14.53 -21.01 1.43
N PRO A 79 -14.60 -22.24 1.87
CA PRO A 79 -14.08 -22.63 3.17
C PRO A 79 -12.62 -22.19 3.30
N GLY A 80 -12.28 -21.54 4.41
CA GLY A 80 -10.94 -21.06 4.70
C GLY A 80 -10.92 -19.56 5.05
N ARG A 81 -9.93 -19.17 5.82
CA ARG A 81 -9.71 -17.76 6.19
C ARG A 81 -9.13 -17.03 5.00
N ARG A 82 -9.73 -15.91 4.64
CA ARG A 82 -9.30 -15.05 3.54
C ARG A 82 -8.94 -13.68 4.08
N PRO A 83 -8.01 -12.96 3.43
CA PRO A 83 -7.87 -11.54 3.66
C PRO A 83 -9.19 -10.81 3.44
N VAL A 84 -9.46 -9.81 4.26
CA VAL A 84 -10.66 -8.97 4.17
C VAL A 84 -10.61 -8.10 2.91
N LYS A 85 -9.42 -7.52 2.66
CA LYS A 85 -9.17 -6.63 1.53
C LYS A 85 -7.67 -6.53 1.22
N TYR A 86 -7.34 -6.03 0.04
CA TYR A 86 -6.05 -5.41 -0.21
C TYR A 86 -5.96 -4.13 0.66
N GLN A 87 -4.90 -3.97 1.45
CA GLN A 87 -4.84 -2.91 2.44
C GLN A 87 -4.01 -1.71 1.96
N HIS A 88 -2.74 -1.95 1.63
CA HIS A 88 -1.85 -0.88 1.18
C HIS A 88 -0.75 -1.40 0.24
N ILE A 89 -0.13 -0.46 -0.44
CA ILE A 89 1.10 -0.65 -1.19
C ILE A 89 2.20 0.23 -0.58
N THR A 90 3.42 -0.27 -0.55
CA THR A 90 4.62 0.50 -0.21
C THR A 90 5.52 0.62 -1.43
N LEU A 91 5.78 1.85 -1.85
CA LEU A 91 6.63 2.17 -2.99
C LEU A 91 8.05 2.49 -2.52
N GLY A 92 9.02 1.90 -3.20
CA GLY A 92 10.43 2.22 -3.05
C GLY A 92 10.81 3.41 -3.94
N THR A 93 11.58 4.36 -3.39
CA THR A 93 12.04 5.56 -4.08
C THR A 93 13.48 5.91 -3.71
N THR A 94 14.08 6.83 -4.44
CA THR A 94 15.35 7.49 -4.07
C THR A 94 15.12 8.75 -3.24
N ASP A 95 13.94 9.39 -3.34
CA ASP A 95 13.56 10.58 -2.56
C ASP A 95 12.06 10.56 -2.26
N VAL A 96 11.72 10.45 -0.98
CA VAL A 96 10.32 10.40 -0.50
C VAL A 96 9.57 11.70 -0.80
N THR A 97 10.27 12.85 -0.79
CA THR A 97 9.63 14.16 -0.81
C THR A 97 8.82 14.43 -2.08
N PRO A 98 9.37 14.28 -3.30
CA PRO A 98 8.59 14.56 -4.52
C PRO A 98 7.39 13.64 -4.69
N LEU A 99 7.56 12.35 -4.38
CA LEU A 99 6.49 11.37 -4.52
C LEU A 99 5.39 11.59 -3.47
N ALA A 100 5.74 11.91 -2.22
CA ALA A 100 4.78 12.26 -1.20
C ALA A 100 4.01 13.55 -1.57
N ALA A 101 4.69 14.59 -2.07
CA ALA A 101 4.06 15.83 -2.52
C ALA A 101 3.08 15.60 -3.69
N PHE A 102 3.41 14.74 -4.64
CA PHE A 102 2.48 14.36 -5.70
C PHE A 102 1.16 13.82 -5.13
N PHE A 103 1.22 12.92 -4.16
CA PHE A 103 0.03 12.36 -3.55
C PHE A 103 -0.70 13.35 -2.64
N THR A 104 0.02 14.17 -1.85
CA THR A 104 -0.63 15.09 -0.90
C THR A 104 -1.17 16.34 -1.56
N ASP A 105 -0.37 16.99 -2.38
CA ASP A 105 -0.68 18.33 -2.88
C ASP A 105 -1.57 18.28 -4.13
N ILE A 106 -1.49 17.20 -4.92
CA ILE A 106 -2.21 17.07 -6.17
C ILE A 106 -3.35 16.04 -6.05
N VAL A 107 -3.05 14.81 -5.64
CA VAL A 107 -4.06 13.75 -5.59
C VAL A 107 -5.02 13.94 -4.41
N GLY A 108 -4.52 14.39 -3.25
CA GLY A 108 -5.33 14.70 -2.08
C GLY A 108 -5.23 13.68 -0.95
N PHE A 109 -4.16 12.89 -0.92
CA PHE A 109 -3.83 12.05 0.24
C PHE A 109 -3.40 12.93 1.43
N GLN A 110 -3.40 12.36 2.61
CA GLN A 110 -2.94 13.01 3.83
C GLN A 110 -1.81 12.18 4.46
N ILE A 111 -0.78 12.88 4.95
CA ILE A 111 0.28 12.21 5.71
C ILE A 111 -0.27 11.83 7.08
N SER A 112 -0.08 10.58 7.47
CA SER A 112 -0.42 10.06 8.79
C SER A 112 0.79 10.07 9.71
N ASP A 113 1.91 9.52 9.26
CA ASP A 113 3.14 9.45 10.00
C ASP A 113 4.36 9.64 9.08
N GLN A 114 5.50 10.01 9.66
CA GLN A 114 6.78 10.12 8.95
C GLN A 114 7.93 9.73 9.87
N LEU A 115 9.03 9.23 9.30
CA LEU A 115 10.30 9.20 10.02
C LEU A 115 10.92 10.60 10.11
N ASP A 116 11.63 10.88 11.21
CA ASP A 116 12.29 12.18 11.44
C ASP A 116 13.37 12.48 10.40
N ASP A 117 14.01 11.47 9.86
CA ASP A 117 15.03 11.59 8.81
C ASP A 117 14.46 11.72 7.39
N GLY A 118 13.12 11.72 7.25
CA GLY A 118 12.42 11.89 5.98
C GLY A 118 12.46 10.69 5.04
N ARG A 119 13.04 9.56 5.46
CA ARG A 119 13.19 8.39 4.59
C ARG A 119 11.94 7.52 4.46
N PHE A 120 10.91 7.78 5.24
CA PHE A 120 9.66 7.02 5.18
C PHE A 120 8.47 7.92 5.49
N ALA A 121 7.41 7.80 4.69
CA ALA A 121 6.13 8.48 4.91
C ALA A 121 4.97 7.49 4.72
N TRP A 122 3.97 7.57 5.58
CA TRP A 122 2.72 6.82 5.52
C TRP A 122 1.57 7.76 5.19
N LEU A 123 0.83 7.46 4.13
CA LEU A 123 -0.21 8.32 3.58
C LEU A 123 -1.54 7.58 3.55
N ARG A 124 -2.61 8.30 3.87
CA ARG A 124 -3.98 7.78 3.84
C ARG A 124 -4.83 8.49 2.80
N SER A 125 -5.75 7.75 2.21
CA SER A 125 -6.81 8.24 1.34
C SER A 125 -8.21 8.03 1.93
N ASP A 126 -8.30 7.25 3.00
CA ASP A 126 -9.53 6.91 3.71
C ASP A 126 -9.31 6.92 5.23
N LYS A 127 -10.11 6.17 5.97
CA LYS A 127 -10.02 6.06 7.43
C LYS A 127 -8.86 5.21 7.94
N ASP A 128 -8.26 4.35 7.11
CA ASP A 128 -7.13 3.54 7.52
C ASP A 128 -5.88 4.42 7.67
N HIS A 129 -5.01 4.07 8.61
CA HIS A 129 -3.80 4.86 8.87
C HIS A 129 -2.99 5.11 7.60
N HIS A 130 -2.89 4.12 6.74
CA HIS A 130 -2.28 4.30 5.43
C HIS A 130 -2.83 3.31 4.41
N THR A 131 -2.98 3.78 3.19
CA THR A 131 -3.26 3.02 1.98
C THR A 131 -2.07 3.04 1.03
N LEU A 132 -1.15 3.97 1.27
CA LEU A 132 0.12 4.12 0.57
C LEU A 132 1.22 4.39 1.59
N ALA A 133 2.36 3.74 1.42
CA ALA A 133 3.59 4.13 2.09
C ALA A 133 4.70 4.35 1.06
N ILE A 134 5.66 5.21 1.39
CA ILE A 134 6.77 5.58 0.51
C ILE A 134 8.05 5.48 1.32
N VAL A 135 8.99 4.68 0.85
CA VAL A 135 10.26 4.44 1.55
C VAL A 135 11.46 4.67 0.63
N ASN A 136 12.47 5.37 1.14
CA ASN A 136 13.73 5.49 0.44
C ASN A 136 14.54 4.18 0.59
N VAL A 137 14.66 3.45 -0.51
CA VAL A 137 15.43 2.21 -0.63
C VAL A 137 16.67 2.38 -1.53
N GLY A 138 16.93 3.61 -2.01
CA GLY A 138 18.05 3.93 -2.91
C GLY A 138 17.76 3.65 -4.39
N GLU A 139 16.59 3.15 -4.71
CA GLU A 139 16.12 2.86 -6.06
C GLU A 139 14.69 3.36 -6.23
N ALA A 140 14.35 3.89 -7.41
CA ALA A 140 13.02 4.33 -7.75
C ALA A 140 12.30 3.31 -8.64
N GLY A 141 10.97 3.38 -8.68
CA GLY A 141 10.16 2.56 -9.57
C GLY A 141 9.90 1.13 -9.08
N ASN A 142 10.07 0.88 -7.79
CA ASN A 142 9.90 -0.44 -7.20
C ASN A 142 8.69 -0.49 -6.27
N VAL A 143 8.05 -1.67 -6.19
CA VAL A 143 7.20 -2.02 -5.05
C VAL A 143 8.08 -2.64 -3.97
N ASP A 144 8.13 -2.00 -2.81
CA ASP A 144 8.82 -2.57 -1.65
C ASP A 144 8.04 -3.77 -1.11
N HIS A 145 6.75 -3.60 -0.90
CA HIS A 145 5.81 -4.66 -0.56
C HIS A 145 4.36 -4.25 -0.81
N TYR A 146 3.47 -5.22 -0.76
CA TYR A 146 2.03 -4.99 -0.74
C TYR A 146 1.38 -5.79 0.38
N SER A 147 0.25 -5.29 0.90
CA SER A 147 -0.36 -5.80 2.11
C SER A 147 -1.82 -6.18 1.95
N TYR A 148 -2.20 -7.27 2.62
CA TYR A 148 -3.57 -7.70 2.79
C TYR A 148 -4.02 -7.58 4.25
N ASP A 149 -5.26 -7.11 4.45
CA ASP A 149 -5.88 -6.96 5.76
C ASP A 149 -6.49 -8.29 6.23
N LEU A 150 -6.17 -8.71 7.44
CA LEU A 150 -6.79 -9.83 8.14
C LEU A 150 -7.76 -9.30 9.18
N ALA A 151 -8.81 -10.07 9.48
CA ALA A 151 -9.85 -9.62 10.40
C ALA A 151 -9.36 -9.58 11.86
N GLU A 152 -8.54 -10.54 12.27
CA GLU A 152 -8.17 -10.72 13.67
C GLU A 152 -6.85 -11.47 13.85
N TRP A 153 -6.32 -11.43 15.08
CA TRP A 153 -5.08 -12.12 15.46
C TRP A 153 -5.07 -13.63 15.13
N GLU A 154 -6.19 -14.30 15.33
CA GLU A 154 -6.29 -15.75 15.07
C GLU A 154 -6.09 -16.10 13.60
N ASP A 155 -6.35 -15.12 12.70
CA ASP A 155 -6.07 -15.29 11.28
C ASP A 155 -4.56 -15.34 11.00
N PHE A 156 -3.74 -14.56 11.73
CA PHE A 156 -2.28 -14.62 11.60
C PHE A 156 -1.75 -16.01 11.91
N LYS A 157 -2.18 -16.59 13.03
CA LYS A 157 -1.80 -17.95 13.40
C LYS A 157 -2.17 -18.94 12.28
N SER A 158 -3.42 -18.86 11.82
CA SER A 158 -3.91 -19.76 10.76
C SER A 158 -3.14 -19.60 9.45
N TRP A 159 -2.73 -18.37 9.11
CA TRP A 159 -1.92 -18.09 7.92
C TRP A 159 -0.48 -18.58 8.08
N CYS A 160 0.15 -18.41 9.25
CA CYS A 160 1.48 -18.97 9.52
C CYS A 160 1.49 -20.50 9.42
N ASP A 161 0.47 -21.17 10.00
CA ASP A 161 0.30 -22.61 9.86
C ASP A 161 0.17 -23.02 8.39
N LYS A 162 -0.64 -22.28 7.62
CA LYS A 162 -0.86 -22.53 6.19
C LYS A 162 0.39 -22.29 5.34
N LEU A 163 1.16 -21.24 5.59
CA LEU A 163 2.43 -21.00 4.89
C LEU A 163 3.37 -22.19 5.07
N THR A 164 3.46 -22.71 6.29
CA THR A 164 4.26 -23.90 6.60
C THR A 164 3.78 -25.14 5.81
N GLU A 165 2.47 -25.34 5.62
CA GLU A 165 1.93 -26.44 4.82
C GLU A 165 2.36 -26.36 3.34
N TYR A 166 2.65 -25.16 2.84
CA TYR A 166 3.11 -24.89 1.46
C TYR A 166 4.62 -24.69 1.34
N ASP A 167 5.38 -24.97 2.40
CA ASP A 167 6.85 -24.80 2.47
C ASP A 167 7.28 -23.34 2.17
N VAL A 168 6.51 -22.39 2.69
CA VAL A 168 6.78 -20.94 2.59
C VAL A 168 7.22 -20.42 3.95
N ASP A 169 8.42 -19.90 4.01
CA ASP A 169 8.98 -19.31 5.22
C ASP A 169 8.36 -17.97 5.57
N VAL A 170 8.17 -17.70 6.87
CA VAL A 170 7.90 -16.36 7.38
C VAL A 170 9.21 -15.56 7.32
N ALA A 171 9.24 -14.54 6.45
CA ALA A 171 10.41 -13.71 6.23
C ALA A 171 10.64 -12.70 7.36
N TRP A 172 9.56 -12.19 7.98
CA TRP A 172 9.62 -11.26 9.12
C TRP A 172 8.31 -11.24 9.91
N GLY A 173 8.40 -11.16 11.22
CA GLY A 173 7.24 -11.15 12.13
C GLY A 173 6.96 -12.54 12.74
N PRO A 174 5.78 -12.75 13.34
CA PRO A 174 4.79 -11.72 13.65
C PRO A 174 5.33 -10.60 14.53
N GLY A 175 4.85 -9.38 14.30
CA GLY A 175 5.26 -8.21 15.05
C GLY A 175 4.18 -7.11 15.05
N ARG A 176 4.51 -5.96 15.66
CA ARG A 176 3.65 -4.77 15.67
C ARG A 176 4.43 -3.55 15.23
N HIS A 177 3.95 -2.87 14.19
CA HIS A 177 4.53 -1.60 13.75
C HIS A 177 4.24 -0.46 14.74
N GLY A 178 5.14 0.52 14.83
CA GLY A 178 4.89 1.78 15.52
C GLY A 178 3.94 2.66 14.70
N PRO A 179 4.32 3.12 13.51
CA PRO A 179 3.42 3.79 12.57
C PRO A 179 2.27 2.86 12.18
N GLY A 180 1.04 3.36 12.35
CA GLY A 180 -0.17 2.59 12.05
C GLY A 180 -0.56 1.55 13.10
N ASN A 181 0.32 1.23 14.05
CA ASN A 181 0.08 0.29 15.15
C ASN A 181 -0.48 -1.08 14.71
N ASN A 182 -0.32 -1.45 13.44
CA ASN A 182 -0.82 -2.70 12.91
C ASN A 182 0.07 -3.89 13.25
N LEU A 183 -0.56 -5.05 13.43
CA LEU A 183 0.11 -6.34 13.42
C LEU A 183 0.62 -6.64 12.01
N PHE A 184 1.74 -7.34 11.92
CA PHE A 184 2.30 -7.73 10.63
C PHE A 184 2.96 -9.11 10.65
N VAL A 185 2.96 -9.76 9.50
CA VAL A 185 3.82 -10.87 9.14
C VAL A 185 4.15 -10.78 7.65
N PHE A 186 5.41 -11.01 7.30
CA PHE A 186 5.88 -10.97 5.92
C PHE A 186 6.31 -12.35 5.43
N PHE A 187 6.05 -12.61 4.17
CA PHE A 187 6.57 -13.73 3.40
C PHE A 187 6.80 -13.30 1.96
N ASP A 188 7.48 -14.12 1.17
CA ASP A 188 7.70 -13.84 -0.24
C ASP A 188 6.72 -14.64 -1.10
N ASP A 189 6.16 -13.98 -2.12
CA ASP A 189 5.37 -14.66 -3.14
C ASP A 189 6.28 -15.48 -4.10
N PRO A 190 5.73 -16.37 -4.94
CA PRO A 190 6.55 -17.16 -5.87
C PRO A 190 7.37 -16.34 -6.88
N ALA A 191 7.04 -15.07 -7.08
CA ALA A 191 7.83 -14.14 -7.88
C ALA A 191 8.90 -13.40 -7.06
N GLY A 192 8.89 -13.62 -5.73
CA GLY A 192 9.82 -13.03 -4.76
C GLY A 192 9.47 -11.59 -4.39
N ASN A 193 8.21 -11.18 -4.53
CA ASN A 193 7.74 -9.93 -3.98
C ASN A 193 7.42 -10.12 -2.49
N HIS A 194 7.72 -9.11 -1.68
CA HIS A 194 7.35 -9.12 -0.27
C HIS A 194 5.84 -8.90 -0.11
N VAL A 195 5.19 -9.83 0.57
CA VAL A 195 3.77 -9.77 0.92
C VAL A 195 3.65 -9.57 2.41
N GLU A 196 2.89 -8.58 2.83
CA GLU A 196 2.51 -8.38 4.23
C GLU A 196 1.08 -8.87 4.46
N LEU A 197 0.87 -9.63 5.51
CA LEU A 197 -0.44 -9.78 6.12
C LEU A 197 -0.50 -8.84 7.33
N SER A 198 -1.53 -8.04 7.41
CA SER A 198 -1.70 -6.99 8.41
C SER A 198 -3.04 -7.10 9.12
N ALA A 199 -3.12 -6.65 10.36
CA ALA A 199 -4.39 -6.52 11.10
C ALA A 199 -4.30 -5.40 12.14
N GLU A 200 -5.44 -5.00 12.68
CA GLU A 200 -5.56 -4.00 13.75
C GLU A 200 -4.95 -2.65 13.39
N MET A 201 -4.92 -2.27 12.11
CA MET A 201 -4.42 -0.96 11.71
C MET A 201 -5.22 0.16 12.37
N GLU A 202 -4.51 1.16 12.88
CA GLU A 202 -5.10 2.39 13.42
C GLU A 202 -6.03 3.03 12.39
N LYS A 203 -7.16 3.58 12.87
CA LYS A 203 -8.18 4.19 12.01
C LYS A 203 -8.55 5.59 12.48
N PHE A 204 -8.74 6.48 11.51
CA PHE A 204 -9.22 7.84 11.71
C PHE A 204 -10.72 7.91 11.38
N TYR A 205 -11.56 8.13 12.39
CA TYR A 205 -13.01 8.11 12.21
C TYR A 205 -13.64 9.50 12.17
N ASP A 206 -12.89 10.55 12.54
CA ASP A 206 -13.41 11.92 12.64
C ASP A 206 -12.60 12.86 11.75
N ASP A 207 -13.09 13.07 10.54
CA ASP A 207 -12.53 13.97 9.52
C ASP A 207 -12.70 15.47 9.89
N ARG A 208 -13.46 15.80 10.95
CA ARG A 208 -13.54 17.17 11.51
C ARG A 208 -12.34 17.51 12.39
N VAL A 209 -11.57 16.51 12.79
CA VAL A 209 -10.37 16.70 13.61
C VAL A 209 -9.15 16.78 12.69
N THR A 210 -8.44 17.90 12.74
CA THR A 210 -7.14 18.03 12.07
C THR A 210 -6.14 17.11 12.75
N TYR A 211 -5.72 16.09 12.05
CA TYR A 211 -4.67 15.20 12.53
C TYR A 211 -3.30 15.77 12.20
N VAL A 212 -2.45 15.87 13.23
CA VAL A 212 -1.05 16.27 13.06
C VAL A 212 -0.21 15.01 12.89
N PRO A 213 0.48 14.84 11.75
CA PRO A 213 1.31 13.66 11.50
C PRO A 213 2.34 13.44 12.63
N ARG A 214 2.39 12.21 13.14
CA ARG A 214 3.43 11.85 14.12
C ARG A 214 4.79 11.75 13.44
N ARG A 215 5.80 12.10 14.21
CA ARG A 215 7.20 11.93 13.84
C ARG A 215 7.80 10.78 14.65
N TRP A 216 8.50 9.90 13.96
CA TRP A 216 9.11 8.72 14.56
C TRP A 216 10.62 8.76 14.38
N GLU A 217 11.35 8.44 15.43
CA GLU A 217 12.79 8.21 15.32
C GLU A 217 13.08 6.99 14.43
N PRO A 218 14.13 7.04 13.59
CA PRO A 218 14.48 5.93 12.69
C PRO A 218 15.19 4.79 13.45
N LEU A 219 14.49 4.17 14.38
CA LEU A 219 15.00 3.07 15.20
C LEU A 219 14.41 1.72 14.76
N PRO A 220 15.13 0.60 14.91
CA PRO A 220 14.58 -0.72 14.64
C PRO A 220 13.27 -0.99 15.39
N LYS A 221 13.16 -0.45 16.62
CA LYS A 221 11.96 -0.59 17.45
C LYS A 221 10.76 0.18 16.90
N THR A 222 10.96 1.21 16.09
CA THR A 222 9.87 1.93 15.43
C THR A 222 9.14 1.04 14.41
N VAL A 223 9.87 0.22 13.69
CA VAL A 223 9.27 -0.69 12.71
C VAL A 223 8.81 -2.02 13.32
N ASN A 224 9.28 -2.38 14.53
CA ASN A 224 8.75 -3.52 15.28
C ASN A 224 8.77 -3.26 16.79
N LEU A 225 7.65 -2.82 17.34
CA LEU A 225 7.50 -2.52 18.78
C LEU A 225 7.74 -3.73 19.68
N TRP A 226 7.45 -4.93 19.18
CA TRP A 226 7.69 -6.17 19.95
C TRP A 226 9.16 -6.56 19.98
N GLY A 227 9.97 -5.93 19.13
CA GLY A 227 11.40 -6.25 19.00
C GLY A 227 11.61 -7.44 18.06
N GLY A 228 12.78 -8.02 18.15
CA GLY A 228 13.20 -9.05 17.24
C GLY A 228 14.14 -8.53 16.14
N GLN A 229 14.66 -9.44 15.35
CA GLN A 229 15.61 -9.09 14.31
C GLN A 229 14.88 -8.47 13.12
N THR A 230 15.30 -7.25 12.76
CA THR A 230 14.84 -6.61 11.52
C THR A 230 15.64 -7.16 10.35
N PRO A 231 14.98 -7.66 9.30
CA PRO A 231 15.69 -8.19 8.13
C PRO A 231 16.48 -7.10 7.42
N SER A 232 17.52 -7.49 6.67
CA SER A 232 18.45 -6.56 6.02
C SER A 232 17.78 -5.63 5.02
N TRP A 233 16.75 -6.09 4.33
CA TRP A 233 15.96 -5.30 3.38
C TRP A 233 15.06 -4.26 4.07
N ARG A 234 14.85 -4.34 5.39
CA ARG A 234 14.01 -3.41 6.17
C ARG A 234 14.83 -2.62 7.20
N ARG A 235 16.11 -2.43 7.01
CA ARG A 235 16.92 -1.65 7.95
C ARG A 235 16.56 -0.17 7.94
N VAL A 236 15.92 0.27 9.00
CA VAL A 236 15.68 1.68 9.32
C VAL A 236 16.80 2.13 10.26
N GLY A 237 17.57 3.14 9.86
CA GLY A 237 18.74 3.60 10.62
C GLY A 237 20.05 2.92 10.16
N GLY A 238 20.84 3.65 9.37
CA GLY A 238 22.15 3.17 8.94
C GLY A 238 23.14 3.07 10.09
N THR A 239 23.43 1.84 10.50
CA THR A 239 24.76 1.47 10.97
C THR A 239 25.07 0.14 10.33
N ALA A 240 26.10 0.16 9.50
CA ALA A 240 26.73 -1.03 8.94
C ALA A 240 27.19 -1.97 10.07
#